data_a68f7a107bb381a8e41cf2c1cc7314c1
#
_entry.id   a68f7a107bb381a8e41cf2c1cc7314c1
#
_cell.length_a   1.000
_cell.length_b   1.000
_cell.length_c   1.000
_cell.angle_alpha   90.00
_cell.angle_beta   90.00
_cell.angle_gamma   90.00
#
_symmetry.space_group_name_H-M   'P 1'
#
loop_
_entity.id
_entity.type
_entity.pdbx_description
1 polymer ?
#
loop_
_entity_poly.entity_id
_entity_poly.type
_entity_poly.pdbx_seq_one_letter_code
_entity_poly.pdbx_strand_id
1 'polypeptide(L)'
;MKVQTTKIGGGADYAKVADRLKIFKEENPKSKQESIFIEKDGVVIFTTFLWKDKTDLLDLMKSGVIDKDVLQSSSDSNGTAKSEGKGKKDFEKLETIALGRALANLGYLASGEIASSEEMEEFNDYKEQQRIEKMQELIEEAEQIKTKEELRKFFNQHKGYGKEFEAKIVEISKTLK
;
A
#
# COMPACT_ATOMS: atom_id res chain seq x y z
N MET A 1 16.83 -15.81 -11.05
CA MET A 1 15.50 -16.43 -11.41
C MET A 1 14.50 -15.34 -11.78
N LYS A 2 13.50 -15.62 -12.63
CA LYS A 2 12.52 -14.58 -13.01
C LYS A 2 11.38 -14.61 -11.99
N VAL A 3 11.08 -13.47 -11.36
CA VAL A 3 9.98 -13.34 -10.39
C VAL A 3 8.65 -13.53 -11.13
N GLN A 4 7.73 -14.31 -10.56
CA GLN A 4 6.36 -14.45 -11.10
C GLN A 4 5.61 -13.13 -10.94
N THR A 5 4.83 -12.76 -11.96
CA THR A 5 4.11 -11.50 -12.02
C THR A 5 2.60 -11.71 -12.10
N THR A 6 1.85 -10.77 -11.54
CA THR A 6 0.39 -10.69 -11.63
C THR A 6 0.01 -9.35 -12.26
N LYS A 7 -0.96 -9.34 -13.17
CA LYS A 7 -1.47 -8.09 -13.76
C LYS A 7 -2.50 -7.46 -12.84
N ILE A 8 -2.28 -6.21 -12.48
CA ILE A 8 -3.21 -5.41 -11.66
C ILE A 8 -3.64 -4.19 -12.49
N GLY A 9 -4.92 -3.87 -12.43
CA GLY A 9 -5.64 -2.75 -13.03
C GLY A 9 -4.87 -1.79 -13.96
N GLY A 10 -4.84 -2.06 -15.26
CA GLY A 10 -4.14 -1.22 -16.24
C GLY A 10 -3.02 -1.93 -17.01
N GLY A 11 -2.75 -3.21 -16.73
CA GLY A 11 -1.86 -4.04 -17.55
C GLY A 11 -0.39 -4.06 -17.13
N ALA A 12 0.01 -3.36 -16.08
CA ALA A 12 1.36 -3.48 -15.52
C ALA A 12 1.53 -4.82 -14.79
N ASP A 13 2.74 -5.38 -14.89
CA ASP A 13 3.11 -6.64 -14.25
C ASP A 13 3.74 -6.36 -12.87
N TYR A 14 3.06 -6.78 -11.81
CA TYR A 14 3.53 -6.65 -10.43
C TYR A 14 3.89 -8.02 -9.85
N ALA A 15 4.94 -8.07 -9.03
CA ALA A 15 5.32 -9.27 -8.30
C ALA A 15 4.85 -9.18 -6.85
N LYS A 16 4.29 -10.29 -6.35
CA LYS A 16 3.99 -10.42 -4.92
C LYS A 16 5.26 -10.40 -4.10
N VAL A 17 5.20 -9.79 -2.91
CA VAL A 17 6.34 -9.76 -1.98
C VAL A 17 6.79 -11.16 -1.59
N ALA A 18 5.84 -12.09 -1.41
CA ALA A 18 6.14 -13.49 -1.10
C ALA A 18 6.98 -14.18 -2.19
N ASP A 19 6.70 -13.92 -3.47
CA ASP A 19 7.45 -14.51 -4.59
C ASP A 19 8.87 -13.91 -4.67
N ARG A 20 9.01 -12.60 -4.45
CA ARG A 20 10.32 -11.92 -4.35
C ARG A 20 11.14 -12.49 -3.20
N LEU A 21 10.52 -12.65 -2.02
CA LEU A 21 11.17 -13.17 -0.82
C LEU A 21 11.62 -14.62 -1.00
N LYS A 22 10.79 -15.44 -1.66
CA LYS A 22 11.15 -16.84 -1.96
C LYS A 22 12.43 -16.91 -2.78
N ILE A 23 12.51 -16.17 -3.89
CA ILE A 23 13.70 -16.13 -4.74
C ILE A 23 14.92 -15.61 -3.97
N PHE A 24 14.74 -14.52 -3.19
CA PHE A 24 15.82 -13.98 -2.37
C PHE A 24 16.40 -15.01 -1.42
N LYS A 25 15.55 -15.81 -0.74
CA LYS A 25 16.00 -16.87 0.20
C LYS A 25 16.63 -18.07 -0.51
N GLU A 26 16.13 -18.43 -1.71
CA GLU A 26 16.72 -19.50 -2.52
C GLU A 26 18.14 -19.13 -3.01
N GLU A 27 18.33 -17.87 -3.42
CA GLU A 27 19.63 -17.37 -3.88
C GLU A 27 20.60 -17.06 -2.72
N ASN A 28 20.07 -16.75 -1.53
CA ASN A 28 20.85 -16.38 -0.36
C ASN A 28 20.44 -17.24 0.86
N PRO A 29 20.87 -18.51 0.94
CA PRO A 29 20.44 -19.44 2.00
C PRO A 29 20.77 -18.98 3.42
N LYS A 30 21.80 -18.15 3.59
CA LYS A 30 22.22 -17.57 4.87
C LYS A 30 21.60 -16.19 5.13
N SER A 31 20.67 -15.75 4.29
CA SER A 31 20.04 -14.46 4.42
C SER A 31 19.26 -14.32 5.72
N LYS A 32 19.16 -13.09 6.18
CA LYS A 32 18.34 -12.68 7.32
C LYS A 32 17.49 -11.46 6.95
N GLN A 33 16.38 -11.32 7.64
CA GLN A 33 15.54 -10.13 7.61
C GLN A 33 15.21 -9.73 9.04
N GLU A 34 15.06 -8.43 9.26
CA GLU A 34 14.57 -7.84 10.49
C GLU A 34 13.64 -6.69 10.14
N SER A 35 12.47 -6.65 10.77
CA SER A 35 11.55 -5.53 10.67
C SER A 35 11.45 -4.85 12.03
N ILE A 36 11.48 -3.52 12.01
CA ILE A 36 11.21 -2.68 13.18
C ILE A 36 10.10 -1.72 12.85
N PHE A 37 9.38 -1.25 13.86
CA PHE A 37 8.43 -0.16 13.68
C PHE A 37 8.59 0.88 14.78
N ILE A 38 8.21 2.12 14.44
CA ILE A 38 8.05 3.23 15.37
C ILE A 38 6.67 3.84 15.16
N GLU A 39 6.05 4.27 16.24
CA GLU A 39 4.81 5.04 16.20
C GLU A 39 5.08 6.43 16.76
N LYS A 40 4.71 7.44 15.99
CA LYS A 40 4.86 8.84 16.37
C LYS A 40 3.73 9.67 15.76
N ASP A 41 3.05 10.43 16.61
CA ASP A 41 1.97 11.35 16.20
C ASP A 41 0.85 10.66 15.38
N GLY A 42 0.52 9.40 15.73
CA GLY A 42 -0.47 8.60 15.01
C GLY A 42 0.01 8.02 13.67
N VAL A 43 1.27 8.25 13.32
CA VAL A 43 1.92 7.67 12.13
C VAL A 43 2.74 6.47 12.56
N VAL A 44 2.47 5.31 11.94
CA VAL A 44 3.28 4.10 12.09
C VAL A 44 4.25 4.00 10.92
N ILE A 45 5.51 3.77 11.22
CA ILE A 45 6.58 3.62 10.23
C ILE A 45 7.22 2.26 10.43
N PHE A 46 7.13 1.38 9.43
CA PHE A 46 7.88 0.13 9.36
C PHE A 46 9.14 0.31 8.54
N THR A 47 10.23 -0.27 9.03
CA THR A 47 11.50 -0.38 8.28
C THR A 47 11.96 -1.83 8.32
N THR A 48 12.16 -2.43 7.15
CA THR A 48 12.70 -3.78 7.00
C THR A 48 14.12 -3.71 6.49
N PHE A 49 15.00 -4.45 7.13
CA PHE A 49 16.42 -4.62 6.78
C PHE A 49 16.66 -6.03 6.24
N LEU A 50 17.47 -6.14 5.20
CA LEU A 50 17.85 -7.42 4.58
C LEU A 50 19.36 -7.59 4.55
N TRP A 51 19.81 -8.82 4.81
CA TRP A 51 21.19 -9.27 4.68
C TRP A 51 21.22 -10.52 3.80
N LYS A 52 22.11 -10.56 2.81
CA LYS A 52 22.36 -11.75 1.97
C LYS A 52 23.08 -12.84 2.74
N ASP A 53 24.07 -12.46 3.54
CA ASP A 53 24.77 -13.32 4.50
C ASP A 53 25.02 -12.52 5.79
N LYS A 54 24.58 -13.06 6.91
CA LYS A 54 24.69 -12.40 8.21
C LYS A 54 25.53 -13.20 9.20
N THR A 55 26.16 -14.27 8.77
CA THR A 55 26.83 -15.22 9.66
C THR A 55 27.87 -14.52 10.53
N ASP A 56 28.78 -13.79 9.93
CA ASP A 56 29.86 -13.10 10.64
C ASP A 56 29.35 -11.97 11.55
N LEU A 57 28.33 -11.23 11.11
CA LEU A 57 27.73 -10.14 11.88
C LEU A 57 27.02 -10.65 13.13
N LEU A 58 26.36 -11.80 13.05
CA LEU A 58 25.72 -12.44 14.20
C LEU A 58 26.74 -12.85 15.28
N ASP A 59 27.89 -13.35 14.88
CA ASP A 59 28.92 -13.75 15.81
C ASP A 59 29.58 -12.53 16.48
N LEU A 60 29.80 -11.45 15.74
CA LEU A 60 30.25 -10.18 16.29
C LEU A 60 29.24 -9.57 17.26
N MET A 61 27.93 -9.64 16.94
CA MET A 61 26.87 -9.18 17.83
C MET A 61 26.82 -10.00 19.13
N LYS A 62 26.93 -11.33 19.05
CA LYS A 62 26.96 -12.21 20.23
C LYS A 62 28.19 -11.96 21.11
N SER A 63 29.30 -11.57 20.53
CA SER A 63 30.52 -11.19 21.27
C SER A 63 30.45 -9.80 21.91
N GLY A 64 29.37 -9.03 21.66
CA GLY A 64 29.21 -7.65 22.17
C GLY A 64 30.03 -6.61 21.43
N VAL A 65 30.63 -6.97 20.31
CA VAL A 65 31.45 -6.05 19.50
C VAL A 65 30.59 -5.10 18.65
N ILE A 66 29.41 -5.60 18.21
CA ILE A 66 28.48 -4.80 17.37
C ILE A 66 27.13 -4.73 18.05
N ASP A 67 26.61 -3.52 18.23
CA ASP A 67 25.26 -3.29 18.71
C ASP A 67 24.21 -3.40 17.58
N LYS A 68 22.94 -3.28 17.95
CA LYS A 68 21.82 -3.45 17.03
C LYS A 68 21.80 -2.36 15.94
N ASP A 69 22.15 -1.12 16.28
CA ASP A 69 22.12 0.00 15.34
C ASP A 69 23.21 -0.16 14.27
N VAL A 70 24.42 -0.58 14.69
CA VAL A 70 25.50 -0.93 13.77
C VAL A 70 25.11 -2.10 12.87
N LEU A 71 24.45 -3.12 13.44
CA LEU A 71 23.96 -4.25 12.66
C LEU A 71 22.97 -3.82 11.58
N GLN A 72 22.01 -2.95 11.92
CA GLN A 72 21.02 -2.46 10.96
C GLN A 72 21.64 -1.59 9.87
N SER A 73 22.56 -0.70 10.23
CA SER A 73 23.27 0.15 9.27
C SER A 73 24.16 -0.63 8.29
N SER A 74 24.52 -1.88 8.63
CA SER A 74 25.30 -2.77 7.78
C SER A 74 24.44 -3.64 6.83
N SER A 75 23.13 -3.43 6.79
CA SER A 75 22.25 -4.20 5.91
C SER A 75 22.57 -4.00 4.43
N ASP A 76 22.39 -5.05 3.61
CA ASP A 76 22.55 -4.97 2.15
C ASP A 76 21.44 -4.13 1.51
N SER A 77 20.26 -4.10 2.15
CA SER A 77 19.11 -3.30 1.72
C SER A 77 18.16 -3.01 2.86
N ASN A 78 17.45 -1.90 2.75
CA ASN A 78 16.31 -1.59 3.60
C ASN A 78 15.15 -1.04 2.77
N GLY A 79 13.95 -1.13 3.33
CA GLY A 79 12.73 -0.55 2.78
C GLY A 79 11.85 -0.03 3.90
N THR A 80 11.21 1.10 3.67
CA THR A 80 10.35 1.76 4.66
C THR A 80 8.95 1.95 4.13
N ALA A 81 7.93 1.65 4.95
CA ALA A 81 6.54 1.99 4.70
C ALA A 81 5.97 2.74 5.90
N LYS A 82 5.08 3.69 5.63
CA LYS A 82 4.44 4.48 6.69
C LYS A 82 2.93 4.57 6.47
N SER A 83 2.16 4.67 7.56
CA SER A 83 0.76 5.03 7.49
C SER A 83 0.61 6.51 7.17
N GLU A 84 -0.23 6.86 6.19
CA GLU A 84 -0.53 8.26 5.84
C GLU A 84 -1.88 8.66 6.43
N GLY A 85 -1.94 8.87 7.74
CA GLY A 85 -2.91 9.65 8.50
C GLY A 85 -4.42 9.35 8.44
N LYS A 86 -4.99 8.82 7.38
CA LYS A 86 -6.42 8.51 7.27
C LYS A 86 -6.61 7.13 6.67
N GLY A 87 -6.80 6.17 7.51
CA GLY A 87 -7.04 4.78 7.17
C GLY A 87 -6.11 3.90 7.99
N LYS A 88 -6.69 3.00 8.76
CA LYS A 88 -5.90 1.99 9.48
C LYS A 88 -5.33 1.04 8.44
N LYS A 89 -4.11 1.34 7.98
CA LYS A 89 -3.31 0.30 7.36
C LYS A 89 -3.02 -0.72 8.44
N ASP A 90 -3.41 -1.96 8.22
CA ASP A 90 -3.05 -3.05 9.11
C ASP A 90 -1.52 -3.10 9.23
N PHE A 91 -1.00 -3.26 10.44
CA PHE A 91 0.43 -3.35 10.72
C PHE A 91 1.13 -4.35 9.79
N GLU A 92 0.49 -5.50 9.55
CA GLU A 92 0.99 -6.55 8.67
C GLU A 92 1.16 -6.10 7.21
N LYS A 93 0.26 -5.25 6.70
CA LYS A 93 0.40 -4.68 5.35
C LYS A 93 1.58 -3.72 5.26
N LEU A 94 1.77 -2.86 6.26
CA LEU A 94 2.91 -1.94 6.28
C LEU A 94 4.24 -2.68 6.32
N GLU A 95 4.35 -3.74 7.12
CA GLU A 95 5.52 -4.59 7.17
C GLU A 95 5.79 -5.24 5.80
N THR A 96 4.75 -5.79 5.17
CA THR A 96 4.84 -6.40 3.84
C THR A 96 5.32 -5.41 2.78
N ILE A 97 4.81 -4.19 2.78
CA ILE A 97 5.25 -3.13 1.86
C ILE A 97 6.72 -2.75 2.11
N ALA A 98 7.12 -2.59 3.38
CA ALA A 98 8.51 -2.29 3.72
C ALA A 98 9.47 -3.38 3.23
N LEU A 99 9.11 -4.65 3.42
CA LEU A 99 9.85 -5.81 2.91
C LEU A 99 9.91 -5.81 1.37
N GLY A 100 8.79 -5.55 0.71
CA GLY A 100 8.71 -5.48 -0.75
C GLY A 100 9.65 -4.44 -1.34
N ARG A 101 9.74 -3.26 -0.72
CA ARG A 101 10.66 -2.19 -1.09
C ARG A 101 12.12 -2.58 -0.85
N ALA A 102 12.44 -3.22 0.27
CA ALA A 102 13.79 -3.70 0.55
C ALA A 102 14.25 -4.73 -0.49
N LEU A 103 13.39 -5.66 -0.88
CA LEU A 103 13.67 -6.65 -1.92
C LEU A 103 13.81 -5.99 -3.31
N ALA A 104 12.98 -5.00 -3.62
CA ALA A 104 13.06 -4.25 -4.86
C ALA A 104 14.39 -3.51 -5.00
N ASN A 105 14.88 -2.87 -3.92
CA ASN A 105 16.17 -2.20 -3.88
C ASN A 105 17.34 -3.15 -4.12
N LEU A 106 17.20 -4.44 -3.80
CA LEU A 106 18.17 -5.50 -4.15
C LEU A 106 18.04 -6.03 -5.58
N GLY A 107 17.06 -5.53 -6.36
CA GLY A 107 16.84 -5.94 -7.75
C GLY A 107 15.85 -7.08 -7.94
N TYR A 108 15.15 -7.53 -6.88
CA TYR A 108 14.07 -8.52 -6.99
C TYR A 108 12.78 -7.85 -7.47
N LEU A 109 12.80 -7.42 -8.73
CA LEU A 109 11.74 -6.69 -9.40
C LEU A 109 11.03 -7.57 -10.44
N ALA A 110 9.79 -7.24 -10.75
CA ALA A 110 9.05 -7.89 -11.84
C ALA A 110 9.46 -7.33 -13.21
N SER A 111 9.30 -6.02 -13.41
CA SER A 111 9.48 -5.33 -14.70
C SER A 111 10.08 -3.93 -14.54
N GLY A 112 10.89 -3.72 -13.51
CA GLY A 112 11.46 -2.41 -13.18
C GLY A 112 10.58 -1.57 -12.23
N GLU A 113 9.39 -2.05 -11.86
CA GLU A 113 8.51 -1.38 -10.91
C GLU A 113 8.92 -1.72 -9.46
N ILE A 114 9.10 -0.69 -8.64
CA ILE A 114 9.45 -0.84 -7.23
C ILE A 114 8.24 -1.28 -6.41
N ALA A 115 7.04 -0.79 -6.76
CA ALA A 115 5.82 -1.14 -6.07
C ALA A 115 5.52 -2.63 -6.17
N SER A 116 4.98 -3.22 -5.10
CA SER A 116 4.49 -4.60 -5.09
C SER A 116 3.00 -4.66 -5.48
N SER A 117 2.50 -5.87 -5.72
CA SER A 117 1.06 -6.06 -5.97
C SER A 117 0.23 -5.61 -4.79
N GLU A 118 0.69 -5.89 -3.58
CA GLU A 118 0.03 -5.52 -2.32
C GLU A 118 -0.04 -3.99 -2.16
N GLU A 119 1.01 -3.30 -2.55
CA GLU A 119 1.07 -1.84 -2.53
C GLU A 119 0.11 -1.21 -3.54
N MET A 120 -0.02 -1.81 -4.72
CA MET A 120 -0.95 -1.36 -5.75
C MET A 120 -2.40 -1.67 -5.43
N GLU A 121 -2.70 -2.83 -4.83
CA GLU A 121 -4.04 -3.17 -4.34
C GLU A 121 -4.47 -2.13 -3.29
N GLU A 122 -3.61 -1.82 -2.33
CA GLU A 122 -3.90 -0.82 -1.30
C GLU A 122 -4.16 0.58 -1.89
N PHE A 123 -3.37 0.97 -2.89
CA PHE A 123 -3.58 2.25 -3.57
C PHE A 123 -4.94 2.31 -4.30
N ASN A 124 -5.36 1.19 -4.90
CA ASN A 124 -6.65 1.11 -5.55
C ASN A 124 -7.81 1.11 -4.53
N ASP A 125 -7.66 0.40 -3.41
CA ASP A 125 -8.64 0.40 -2.31
C ASP A 125 -8.80 1.80 -1.72
N TYR A 126 -7.69 2.51 -1.49
CA TYR A 126 -7.71 3.89 -1.01
C TYR A 126 -8.44 4.84 -1.98
N LYS A 127 -8.16 4.73 -3.28
CA LYS A 127 -8.87 5.53 -4.30
C LYS A 127 -10.35 5.24 -4.33
N GLU A 128 -10.74 3.97 -4.23
CA GLU A 128 -12.14 3.58 -4.23
C GLU A 128 -12.85 4.10 -2.97
N GLN A 129 -12.19 4.03 -1.81
CA GLN A 129 -12.74 4.57 -0.57
C GLN A 129 -12.94 6.08 -0.64
N GLN A 130 -11.98 6.83 -1.18
CA GLN A 130 -12.14 8.27 -1.43
C GLN A 130 -13.30 8.58 -2.39
N ARG A 131 -13.46 7.73 -3.42
CA ARG A 131 -14.58 7.86 -4.35
C ARG A 131 -15.93 7.67 -3.66
N ILE A 132 -16.04 6.67 -2.78
CA ILE A 132 -17.25 6.38 -2.00
C ILE A 132 -17.54 7.51 -1.02
N GLU A 133 -16.55 8.00 -0.27
CA GLU A 133 -16.71 9.12 0.64
C GLU A 133 -17.22 10.36 -0.09
N LYS A 134 -16.60 10.68 -1.23
CA LYS A 134 -17.04 11.83 -2.03
C LYS A 134 -18.44 11.65 -2.61
N MET A 135 -18.78 10.43 -3.02
CA MET A 135 -20.15 10.12 -3.49
C MET A 135 -21.17 10.32 -2.37
N GLN A 136 -20.86 9.94 -1.13
CA GLN A 136 -21.74 10.14 0.02
C GLN A 136 -21.96 11.64 0.32
N GLU A 137 -20.88 12.44 0.32
CA GLU A 137 -20.99 13.88 0.46
C GLU A 137 -21.92 14.50 -0.62
N LEU A 138 -21.75 14.07 -1.88
CA LEU A 138 -22.60 14.56 -2.98
C LEU A 138 -24.06 14.13 -2.86
N ILE A 139 -24.33 12.95 -2.31
CA ILE A 139 -25.72 12.52 -2.03
C ILE A 139 -26.33 13.40 -0.93
N GLU A 140 -25.58 13.67 0.15
CA GLU A 140 -26.04 14.56 1.22
C GLU A 140 -26.31 15.99 0.70
N GLU A 141 -25.46 16.51 -0.20
CA GLU A 141 -25.70 17.79 -0.86
C GLU A 141 -26.96 17.74 -1.74
N ALA A 142 -27.16 16.66 -2.49
CA ALA A 142 -28.34 16.48 -3.35
C ALA A 142 -29.65 16.41 -2.56
N GLU A 143 -29.63 15.83 -1.34
CA GLU A 143 -30.80 15.77 -0.45
C GLU A 143 -31.26 17.16 0.04
N GLN A 144 -30.39 18.16 0.04
CA GLN A 144 -30.72 19.54 0.41
C GLN A 144 -31.38 20.35 -0.74
N ILE A 145 -31.32 19.82 -1.96
CA ILE A 145 -31.88 20.48 -3.15
C ILE A 145 -33.41 20.41 -3.12
N LYS A 146 -34.06 21.55 -3.43
CA LYS A 146 -35.50 21.69 -3.29
C LYS A 146 -36.30 21.58 -4.59
N THR A 147 -35.61 21.67 -5.74
CA THR A 147 -36.27 21.66 -7.05
C THR A 147 -35.66 20.64 -8.00
N LYS A 148 -36.49 20.05 -8.86
CA LYS A 148 -36.02 19.10 -9.89
C LYS A 148 -35.03 19.73 -10.87
N GLU A 149 -35.17 21.01 -11.16
CA GLU A 149 -34.28 21.70 -12.09
C GLU A 149 -32.86 21.85 -11.50
N GLU A 150 -32.75 22.25 -10.24
CA GLU A 150 -31.48 22.33 -9.53
C GLU A 150 -30.84 20.97 -9.40
N LEU A 151 -31.61 19.93 -9.05
CA LEU A 151 -31.11 18.56 -8.96
C LEU A 151 -30.56 18.06 -10.30
N ARG A 152 -31.24 18.39 -11.42
CA ARG A 152 -30.73 18.03 -12.76
C ARG A 152 -29.45 18.75 -13.12
N LYS A 153 -29.28 20.02 -12.75
CA LYS A 153 -28.03 20.77 -12.93
C LYS A 153 -26.90 20.15 -12.09
N PHE A 154 -27.18 19.87 -10.83
CA PHE A 154 -26.25 19.20 -9.91
C PHE A 154 -25.79 17.83 -10.45
N PHE A 155 -26.73 16.99 -10.85
CA PHE A 155 -26.39 15.69 -11.45
C PHE A 155 -25.50 15.82 -12.68
N ASN A 156 -25.77 16.78 -13.56
CA ASN A 156 -24.99 17.01 -14.77
C ASN A 156 -23.53 17.44 -14.48
N GLN A 157 -23.31 18.14 -13.37
CA GLN A 157 -21.98 18.55 -12.91
C GLN A 157 -21.19 17.40 -12.28
N HIS A 158 -21.88 16.41 -11.69
CA HIS A 158 -21.28 15.31 -10.93
C HIS A 158 -21.49 13.93 -11.57
N LYS A 159 -21.57 13.86 -12.91
CA LYS A 159 -21.63 12.58 -13.62
C LYS A 159 -20.36 11.77 -13.43
N GLY A 160 -20.49 10.45 -13.27
CA GLY A 160 -19.34 9.53 -13.28
C GLY A 160 -19.10 8.77 -11.99
N TYR A 161 -19.89 8.99 -10.94
CA TYR A 161 -19.81 8.21 -9.69
C TYR A 161 -20.45 6.81 -9.76
N GLY A 162 -21.08 6.47 -10.90
CA GLY A 162 -21.60 5.14 -11.18
C GLY A 162 -23.08 4.99 -10.86
N LYS A 163 -23.59 3.76 -11.11
CA LYS A 163 -25.02 3.46 -11.05
C LYS A 163 -25.68 3.70 -9.69
N GLU A 164 -24.91 3.54 -8.61
CA GLU A 164 -25.41 3.75 -7.25
C GLU A 164 -25.75 5.22 -7.00
N PHE A 165 -24.85 6.12 -7.38
CA PHE A 165 -25.10 7.57 -7.34
C PHE A 165 -26.31 7.94 -8.19
N GLU A 166 -26.39 7.45 -9.42
CA GLU A 166 -27.52 7.71 -10.33
C GLU A 166 -28.86 7.25 -9.73
N ALA A 167 -28.88 6.06 -9.12
CA ALA A 167 -30.07 5.51 -8.48
C ALA A 167 -30.54 6.40 -7.31
N LYS A 168 -29.62 6.90 -6.49
CA LYS A 168 -29.92 7.81 -5.38
C LYS A 168 -30.47 9.16 -5.86
N ILE A 169 -29.88 9.75 -6.89
CA ILE A 169 -30.39 10.99 -7.50
C ILE A 169 -31.81 10.80 -8.05
N VAL A 170 -32.10 9.65 -8.68
CA VAL A 170 -33.45 9.33 -9.15
C VAL A 170 -34.43 9.17 -7.98
N GLU A 171 -34.02 8.58 -6.87
CA GLU A 171 -34.83 8.46 -5.64
C GLU A 171 -35.17 9.85 -5.07
N ILE A 172 -34.18 10.72 -4.90
CA ILE A 172 -34.34 12.09 -4.44
C ILE A 172 -35.28 12.85 -5.39
N SER A 173 -35.13 12.71 -6.70
CA SER A 173 -35.99 13.35 -7.71
C SER A 173 -37.47 13.03 -7.56
N LYS A 174 -37.83 11.83 -7.04
CA LYS A 174 -39.24 11.44 -6.82
C LYS A 174 -39.88 12.14 -5.62
N THR A 175 -39.07 12.58 -4.67
CA THR A 175 -39.57 13.33 -3.48
C THR A 175 -39.76 14.80 -3.73
N LEU A 176 -39.14 15.35 -4.78
CA LEU A 176 -39.25 16.74 -5.16
C LEU A 176 -40.51 17.01 -5.99
N LYS A 177 -41.14 18.16 -5.75
CA LYS A 177 -42.32 18.62 -6.47
C LYS A 177 -41.99 19.31 -7.79
#